data_ab6bb50a2e20a66478d9a60e88dfe7ea
#
_entry.id   ab6bb50a2e20a66478d9a60e88dfe7ea
#
_cell.length_a   1.000
_cell.length_b   1.000
_cell.length_c   1.000
_cell.angle_alpha   90.00
_cell.angle_beta   90.00
_cell.angle_gamma   90.00
#
_symmetry.space_group_name_H-M   'P 1'
#
loop_
_entity.id
_entity.type
_entity.pdbx_description
1 polymer ?
#
loop_
_entity_poly.entity_id
_entity_poly.type
_entity_poly.pdbx_seq_one_letter_code
_entity_poly.pdbx_strand_id
1 'polypeptide(L)'
;IDLKEFLTENSDEIRGDCMVRKLDRDIYDKDGIILDQIKASAAGQLPSGFDPSSLYPARQHPKALQMTVFGMGDALGQLGMSWKKVMDTISPDQIAVFSGAAIGQLDVFGFGGLMQSRIKGSRASSKNLALGLVEMSADFINAYILGSVGRSGHNVGACATFLYNLQMGKEAIESGSARVVIVGGAEAPITPEIVDGFFAMSALSDDKRMIELQAQNNEDISKGPIQERACRPFGNNVGMVLGESAQFIILMEDNLALELGANIYGSVPSVASHSDGYKSSISGPGVGNYITVARCVADAEKILGTKQLRNQTFVHAHGTGTPANRTTESHILNEVAKTYGINSWPVTGIKSFLGHSMAPASGDQLVTALGTWNKGIIPGIRSTDNIAEDVYDDNLNILLEDKIEDKNHFSAAFLNAKGFGGNNASALILSPEKSKELL
;
A
#
# COMPACT_ATOMS: atom_id res chain seq x y z
N ILE A 1 -21.78 -2.00 -5.61
CA ILE A 1 -21.81 -1.03 -4.50
C ILE A 1 -21.34 0.30 -5.06
N ASP A 2 -22.19 1.32 -5.00
CA ASP A 2 -21.79 2.68 -5.35
C ASP A 2 -21.20 3.34 -4.10
N LEU A 3 -19.86 3.45 -4.05
CA LEU A 3 -19.15 4.05 -2.92
C LEU A 3 -19.56 5.51 -2.72
N LYS A 4 -19.80 6.25 -3.82
CA LYS A 4 -20.17 7.65 -3.74
C LYS A 4 -21.55 7.82 -3.09
N GLU A 5 -22.51 6.97 -3.45
CA GLU A 5 -23.84 6.92 -2.85
C GLU A 5 -23.72 6.54 -1.36
N PHE A 6 -23.01 5.46 -1.04
CA PHE A 6 -22.77 5.01 0.33
C PHE A 6 -22.11 6.10 1.20
N LEU A 7 -21.06 6.75 0.73
CA LEU A 7 -20.36 7.81 1.49
C LEU A 7 -21.24 9.06 1.64
N THR A 8 -22.11 9.35 0.68
CA THR A 8 -23.06 10.47 0.77
C THR A 8 -24.16 10.19 1.80
N GLU A 9 -24.71 8.98 1.80
CA GLU A 9 -25.76 8.57 2.74
C GLU A 9 -25.27 8.45 4.18
N ASN A 10 -23.99 8.11 4.38
CA ASN A 10 -23.40 7.88 5.70
C ASN A 10 -22.35 8.95 6.10
N SER A 11 -22.35 10.10 5.44
CA SER A 11 -21.33 11.15 5.64
C SER A 11 -21.23 11.68 7.09
N ASP A 12 -22.34 11.65 7.82
CA ASP A 12 -22.38 12.10 9.23
C ASP A 12 -21.80 11.05 10.22
N GLU A 13 -21.77 9.76 9.81
CA GLU A 13 -21.23 8.66 10.59
C GLU A 13 -19.77 8.34 10.25
N ILE A 14 -19.35 8.60 8.99
CA ILE A 14 -18.00 8.35 8.50
C ILE A 14 -17.18 9.64 8.62
N ARG A 15 -16.32 9.69 9.61
CA ARG A 15 -15.41 10.82 9.79
C ARG A 15 -14.16 10.63 8.95
N GLY A 16 -13.81 11.67 8.18
CA GLY A 16 -12.56 11.75 7.42
C GLY A 16 -11.34 12.04 8.29
N ASP A 17 -11.22 11.36 9.42
CA ASP A 17 -10.14 11.53 10.37
C ASP A 17 -8.84 10.92 9.84
N CYS A 18 -7.69 11.30 10.41
CA CYS A 18 -6.42 10.64 10.17
C CYS A 18 -6.56 9.14 10.41
N MET A 19 -6.15 8.31 9.44
CA MET A 19 -6.26 6.86 9.54
C MET A 19 -5.35 6.30 10.65
N VAL A 20 -4.18 6.92 10.87
CA VAL A 20 -3.29 6.61 12.00
C VAL A 20 -3.82 7.32 13.23
N ARG A 21 -4.33 6.56 14.17
CA ARG A 21 -4.92 7.05 15.41
C ARG A 21 -4.80 6.00 16.51
N LYS A 22 -5.25 6.33 17.72
CA LYS A 22 -5.35 5.36 18.82
C LYS A 22 -6.24 4.18 18.39
N LEU A 23 -5.86 2.97 18.76
CA LEU A 23 -6.66 1.78 18.50
C LEU A 23 -8.09 1.96 19.05
N ASP A 24 -9.08 1.81 18.17
CA ASP A 24 -10.51 1.93 18.51
C ASP A 24 -11.03 0.73 19.30
N ARG A 25 -10.27 -0.38 19.35
CA ARG A 25 -10.68 -1.65 19.96
C ARG A 25 -9.64 -2.13 20.95
N ASP A 26 -10.09 -2.71 22.04
CA ASP A 26 -9.31 -3.66 22.81
C ASP A 26 -9.12 -4.92 21.95
N ILE A 27 -7.94 -5.04 21.30
CA ILE A 27 -7.63 -6.24 20.52
C ILE A 27 -7.44 -7.46 21.43
N TYR A 28 -7.43 -7.30 22.73
CA TYR A 28 -7.01 -8.31 23.68
C TYR A 28 -8.10 -8.94 24.51
N ASP A 29 -9.36 -8.51 24.46
CA ASP A 29 -10.32 -9.18 25.31
C ASP A 29 -11.76 -9.31 24.79
N LYS A 30 -12.13 -10.56 24.53
CA LYS A 30 -13.50 -11.04 24.82
C LYS A 30 -13.49 -12.25 25.77
N ASP A 31 -12.34 -12.78 26.16
CA ASP A 31 -12.22 -14.05 26.88
C ASP A 31 -11.34 -14.00 28.15
N GLY A 32 -11.01 -12.81 28.68
CA GLY A 32 -10.34 -12.66 29.97
C GLY A 32 -8.87 -13.12 30.02
N ILE A 33 -8.22 -13.30 28.89
CA ILE A 33 -6.76 -13.51 28.85
C ILE A 33 -6.13 -12.12 28.94
N ILE A 34 -5.63 -11.75 30.09
CA ILE A 34 -4.78 -10.57 30.28
C ILE A 34 -3.45 -10.87 29.58
N LEU A 35 -3.39 -10.60 28.29
CA LEU A 35 -2.14 -10.45 27.60
C LEU A 35 -1.53 -9.12 28.06
N ASP A 36 -0.20 -9.06 28.22
CA ASP A 36 0.52 -7.83 28.57
C ASP A 36 -0.05 -6.65 27.81
N GLN A 37 -0.21 -5.51 28.49
CA GLN A 37 -0.79 -4.29 27.90
C GLN A 37 -0.16 -4.00 26.56
N ILE A 38 -0.97 -3.65 25.56
CA ILE A 38 -0.49 -3.21 24.25
C ILE A 38 0.51 -2.06 24.47
N LYS A 39 1.73 -2.29 24.02
CA LYS A 39 2.82 -1.30 24.14
C LYS A 39 2.90 -0.34 22.95
N ALA A 40 2.11 -0.58 21.90
CA ALA A 40 1.98 0.24 20.70
C ALA A 40 0.50 0.50 20.42
N SER A 41 0.00 1.65 20.85
CA SER A 41 -1.43 1.97 20.80
C SER A 41 -1.87 2.67 19.50
N ALA A 42 -0.94 2.99 18.59
CA ALA A 42 -1.25 3.62 17.31
C ALA A 42 -1.45 2.59 16.19
N ALA A 43 -2.47 2.76 15.37
CA ALA A 43 -2.70 1.98 14.16
C ALA A 43 -3.41 2.80 13.08
N GLY A 44 -3.11 2.50 11.80
CA GLY A 44 -3.88 2.95 10.65
C GLY A 44 -5.11 2.07 10.48
N GLN A 45 -6.29 2.64 10.66
CA GLN A 45 -7.54 1.89 10.71
C GLN A 45 -8.49 2.44 9.64
N LEU A 46 -9.43 1.61 9.17
CA LEU A 46 -10.51 2.08 8.30
C LEU A 46 -11.25 3.26 8.96
N PRO A 47 -11.88 4.16 8.18
CA PRO A 47 -12.63 5.28 8.73
C PRO A 47 -13.63 4.83 9.78
N SER A 48 -13.79 5.64 10.84
CA SER A 48 -14.77 5.34 11.91
C SER A 48 -16.17 5.29 11.32
N GLY A 49 -16.96 4.29 11.73
CA GLY A 49 -18.31 4.04 11.21
C GLY A 49 -18.35 3.25 9.89
N PHE A 50 -17.23 3.03 9.21
CA PHE A 50 -17.20 2.20 8.02
C PHE A 50 -17.01 0.72 8.35
N ASP A 51 -17.98 -0.11 7.93
CA ASP A 51 -17.93 -1.57 8.06
C ASP A 51 -18.17 -2.25 6.70
N PRO A 52 -17.11 -2.76 6.05
CA PRO A 52 -17.25 -3.43 4.75
C PRO A 52 -18.13 -4.69 4.82
N SER A 53 -18.34 -5.29 6.00
CA SER A 53 -19.19 -6.46 6.17
C SER A 53 -20.67 -6.17 5.98
N SER A 54 -21.09 -4.93 6.11
CA SER A 54 -22.49 -4.52 5.94
C SER A 54 -22.94 -4.44 4.49
N LEU A 55 -22.00 -4.43 3.54
CA LEU A 55 -22.24 -4.12 2.14
C LEU A 55 -22.56 -5.32 1.27
N TYR A 56 -22.37 -6.54 1.78
CA TYR A 56 -22.69 -7.79 1.10
C TYR A 56 -22.86 -8.94 2.13
N PRO A 57 -23.33 -10.13 1.75
CA PRO A 57 -23.47 -11.27 2.68
C PRO A 57 -22.09 -11.80 3.15
N ALA A 58 -21.43 -11.05 4.04
CA ALA A 58 -20.06 -11.26 4.49
C ALA A 58 -19.92 -12.13 5.74
N ARG A 59 -20.96 -12.84 6.13
CA ARG A 59 -20.97 -13.63 7.38
C ARG A 59 -19.81 -14.63 7.43
N GLN A 60 -18.97 -14.51 8.46
CA GLN A 60 -17.79 -15.34 8.70
C GLN A 60 -16.66 -15.16 7.64
N HIS A 61 -16.62 -14.06 6.92
CA HIS A 61 -15.46 -13.72 6.10
C HIS A 61 -14.43 -12.94 6.93
N PRO A 62 -13.14 -13.24 6.81
CA PRO A 62 -12.07 -12.41 7.36
C PRO A 62 -12.15 -10.96 6.89
N LYS A 63 -11.74 -10.02 7.74
CA LYS A 63 -11.84 -8.58 7.47
C LYS A 63 -11.17 -8.16 6.16
N ALA A 64 -9.96 -8.66 5.88
CA ALA A 64 -9.28 -8.32 4.62
C ALA A 64 -10.02 -8.83 3.38
N LEU A 65 -10.74 -9.95 3.47
CA LEU A 65 -11.57 -10.43 2.36
C LEU A 65 -12.84 -9.59 2.19
N GLN A 66 -13.41 -9.09 3.28
CA GLN A 66 -14.51 -8.11 3.21
C GLN A 66 -14.05 -6.82 2.52
N MET A 67 -12.87 -6.32 2.89
CA MET A 67 -12.22 -5.17 2.25
C MET A 67 -11.90 -5.43 0.78
N THR A 68 -11.53 -6.67 0.42
CA THR A 68 -11.31 -7.08 -0.97
C THR A 68 -12.56 -6.91 -1.82
N VAL A 69 -13.70 -7.41 -1.34
CA VAL A 69 -14.98 -7.30 -2.08
C VAL A 69 -15.38 -5.84 -2.26
N PHE A 70 -15.27 -5.04 -1.21
CA PHE A 70 -15.55 -3.61 -1.27
C PHE A 70 -14.61 -2.88 -2.23
N GLY A 71 -13.29 -2.98 -2.02
CA GLY A 71 -12.30 -2.23 -2.78
C GLY A 71 -12.28 -2.58 -4.27
N MET A 72 -12.50 -3.86 -4.60
CA MET A 72 -12.62 -4.25 -6.01
C MET A 72 -13.93 -3.75 -6.64
N GLY A 73 -15.03 -3.76 -5.88
CA GLY A 73 -16.30 -3.16 -6.32
C GLY A 73 -16.16 -1.68 -6.64
N ASP A 74 -15.44 -0.94 -5.78
CA ASP A 74 -15.13 0.48 -6.00
C ASP A 74 -14.26 0.69 -7.25
N ALA A 75 -13.20 -0.11 -7.44
CA ALA A 75 -12.34 -0.04 -8.61
C ALA A 75 -13.13 -0.25 -9.93
N LEU A 76 -14.07 -1.20 -9.95
CA LEU A 76 -14.94 -1.40 -11.11
C LEU A 76 -15.87 -0.20 -11.35
N GLY A 77 -16.37 0.44 -10.32
CA GLY A 77 -17.20 1.65 -10.42
C GLY A 77 -16.48 2.82 -11.10
N GLN A 78 -15.15 2.85 -11.05
CA GLN A 78 -14.31 3.90 -11.63
C GLN A 78 -13.86 3.62 -13.07
N LEU A 79 -14.19 2.45 -13.63
CA LEU A 79 -13.74 2.04 -14.96
C LEU A 79 -14.24 2.97 -16.10
N GLY A 80 -15.31 3.73 -15.85
CA GLY A 80 -15.98 4.56 -16.85
C GLY A 80 -16.96 3.80 -17.76
N MET A 81 -17.08 2.48 -17.57
CA MET A 81 -18.00 1.61 -18.30
C MET A 81 -18.42 0.41 -17.44
N SER A 82 -19.43 -0.33 -17.87
CA SER A 82 -19.84 -1.53 -17.17
C SER A 82 -18.84 -2.67 -17.40
N TRP A 83 -18.56 -3.45 -16.35
CA TRP A 83 -17.74 -4.68 -16.47
C TRP A 83 -18.31 -5.66 -17.49
N LYS A 84 -19.63 -5.70 -17.64
CA LYS A 84 -20.29 -6.53 -18.66
C LYS A 84 -19.76 -6.23 -20.07
N LYS A 85 -19.47 -4.97 -20.41
CA LYS A 85 -18.93 -4.63 -21.73
C LYS A 85 -17.56 -5.29 -21.97
N VAL A 86 -16.72 -5.37 -20.93
CA VAL A 86 -15.44 -6.10 -21.00
C VAL A 86 -15.69 -7.59 -21.25
N MET A 87 -16.57 -8.21 -20.47
CA MET A 87 -16.90 -9.65 -20.58
C MET A 87 -17.54 -10.02 -21.93
N ASP A 88 -18.28 -9.11 -22.55
CA ASP A 88 -18.87 -9.32 -23.87
C ASP A 88 -17.83 -9.16 -25.00
N THR A 89 -16.68 -8.53 -24.76
CA THR A 89 -15.67 -8.23 -25.78
C THR A 89 -14.52 -9.24 -25.81
N ILE A 90 -14.10 -9.74 -24.65
CA ILE A 90 -12.97 -10.67 -24.54
C ILE A 90 -13.38 -11.97 -23.88
N SER A 91 -12.65 -13.06 -24.21
CA SER A 91 -12.90 -14.35 -23.58
C SER A 91 -12.37 -14.37 -22.12
N PRO A 92 -12.96 -15.20 -21.24
CA PRO A 92 -12.56 -15.25 -19.84
C PRO A 92 -11.09 -15.59 -19.59
N ASP A 93 -10.46 -16.37 -20.46
CA ASP A 93 -9.04 -16.74 -20.40
C ASP A 93 -8.08 -15.55 -20.68
N GLN A 94 -8.61 -14.46 -21.24
CA GLN A 94 -7.86 -13.20 -21.43
C GLN A 94 -7.94 -12.26 -20.21
N ILE A 95 -8.61 -12.68 -19.15
CA ILE A 95 -8.69 -11.95 -17.89
C ILE A 95 -7.80 -12.65 -16.86
N ALA A 96 -7.00 -11.89 -16.11
CA ALA A 96 -6.24 -12.42 -15.00
C ALA A 96 -6.47 -11.61 -13.73
N VAL A 97 -6.32 -12.25 -12.56
CA VAL A 97 -6.39 -11.62 -11.24
C VAL A 97 -5.15 -12.00 -10.45
N PHE A 98 -4.30 -11.02 -10.15
CA PHE A 98 -3.10 -11.17 -9.31
C PHE A 98 -3.28 -10.36 -8.04
N SER A 99 -3.78 -11.02 -7.00
CA SER A 99 -4.14 -10.36 -5.74
C SER A 99 -3.99 -11.29 -4.56
N GLY A 100 -3.56 -10.73 -3.42
CA GLY A 100 -3.42 -11.48 -2.19
C GLY A 100 -2.94 -10.65 -1.01
N ALA A 101 -2.66 -11.33 0.10
CA ALA A 101 -2.09 -10.78 1.32
C ALA A 101 -0.60 -11.19 1.44
N ALA A 102 0.17 -10.48 2.26
CA ALA A 102 1.54 -10.88 2.59
C ALA A 102 1.58 -11.86 3.77
N ILE A 103 0.66 -11.73 4.72
CA ILE A 103 0.62 -12.50 5.97
C ILE A 103 -0.55 -13.49 5.97
N GLY A 104 -1.60 -13.21 5.23
CA GLY A 104 -2.84 -13.98 5.22
C GLY A 104 -3.89 -13.44 6.20
N GLN A 105 -4.97 -14.19 6.34
CA GLN A 105 -6.13 -13.76 7.13
C GLN A 105 -5.98 -14.26 8.58
N LEU A 106 -5.59 -13.38 9.50
CA LEU A 106 -5.22 -13.76 10.87
C LEU A 106 -6.31 -13.51 11.91
N ASP A 107 -7.47 -13.02 11.50
CA ASP A 107 -8.61 -12.85 12.39
C ASP A 107 -9.29 -14.18 12.76
N VAL A 108 -10.37 -14.10 13.56
CA VAL A 108 -11.07 -15.28 14.07
C VAL A 108 -11.71 -16.15 12.98
N PHE A 109 -11.93 -15.62 11.78
CA PHE A 109 -12.50 -16.34 10.64
C PHE A 109 -11.46 -16.96 9.73
N GLY A 110 -10.18 -16.61 9.91
CA GLY A 110 -9.02 -17.15 9.21
C GLY A 110 -8.12 -18.00 10.11
N PHE A 111 -6.83 -17.89 9.92
CA PHE A 111 -5.80 -18.64 10.67
C PHE A 111 -5.83 -18.36 12.18
N GLY A 112 -6.18 -17.13 12.60
CA GLY A 112 -6.31 -16.82 14.03
C GLY A 112 -7.32 -17.73 14.71
N GLY A 113 -8.52 -17.89 14.14
CA GLY A 113 -9.51 -18.83 14.67
C GLY A 113 -9.07 -20.29 14.62
N LEU A 114 -8.32 -20.71 13.60
CA LEU A 114 -7.78 -22.06 13.51
C LEU A 114 -6.76 -22.33 14.62
N MET A 115 -5.78 -21.45 14.80
CA MET A 115 -4.69 -21.63 15.76
C MET A 115 -5.19 -21.52 17.21
N GLN A 116 -6.11 -20.63 17.50
CA GLN A 116 -6.65 -20.42 18.84
C GLN A 116 -7.69 -21.47 19.28
N SER A 117 -8.26 -22.22 18.32
CA SER A 117 -9.38 -23.14 18.60
C SER A 117 -9.07 -24.13 19.73
N ARG A 118 -7.87 -24.74 19.73
CA ARG A 118 -7.47 -25.71 20.76
C ARG A 118 -7.24 -25.04 22.11
N ILE A 119 -6.67 -23.85 22.13
CA ILE A 119 -6.39 -23.10 23.36
C ILE A 119 -7.71 -22.69 24.01
N LYS A 120 -8.70 -22.29 23.20
CA LYS A 120 -10.05 -21.91 23.66
C LYS A 120 -10.98 -23.11 23.92
N GLY A 121 -10.51 -24.35 23.77
CA GLY A 121 -11.32 -25.55 23.90
C GLY A 121 -12.46 -25.65 22.87
N SER A 122 -12.38 -24.93 21.78
CA SER A 122 -13.37 -24.90 20.71
C SER A 122 -12.98 -25.81 19.54
N ARG A 123 -13.94 -26.14 18.69
CA ARG A 123 -13.69 -26.90 17.46
C ARG A 123 -13.29 -25.93 16.35
N ALA A 124 -12.21 -26.23 15.63
CA ALA A 124 -11.84 -25.51 14.42
C ALA A 124 -12.95 -25.60 13.34
N SER A 125 -13.25 -24.50 12.69
CA SER A 125 -14.15 -24.48 11.54
C SER A 125 -13.40 -24.96 10.30
N SER A 126 -14.06 -25.73 9.44
CA SER A 126 -13.51 -26.15 8.13
C SER A 126 -13.17 -24.95 7.23
N LYS A 127 -13.76 -23.79 7.46
CA LYS A 127 -13.52 -22.57 6.70
C LYS A 127 -12.22 -21.87 7.11
N ASN A 128 -11.80 -21.97 8.37
CA ASN A 128 -10.66 -21.22 8.90
C ASN A 128 -9.37 -21.43 8.10
N LEU A 129 -9.10 -22.67 7.67
CA LEU A 129 -7.91 -22.98 6.88
C LEU A 129 -7.98 -22.33 5.50
N ALA A 130 -9.05 -22.60 4.75
CA ALA A 130 -9.19 -22.10 3.39
C ALA A 130 -9.25 -20.56 3.33
N LEU A 131 -10.08 -19.94 4.19
CA LEU A 131 -10.20 -18.48 4.25
C LEU A 131 -8.96 -17.79 4.82
N GLY A 132 -8.04 -18.54 5.45
CA GLY A 132 -6.77 -18.01 5.97
C GLY A 132 -5.69 -17.78 4.91
N LEU A 133 -5.81 -18.41 3.74
CA LEU A 133 -4.76 -18.43 2.72
C LEU A 133 -4.50 -17.04 2.11
N VAL A 134 -3.24 -16.79 1.74
CA VAL A 134 -2.78 -15.48 1.22
C VAL A 134 -3.38 -15.11 -0.13
N GLU A 135 -3.67 -16.11 -0.98
CA GLU A 135 -4.22 -15.96 -2.32
C GLU A 135 -5.74 -15.77 -2.36
N MET A 136 -6.42 -15.93 -1.25
CA MET A 136 -7.90 -15.95 -1.19
C MET A 136 -8.55 -14.67 -1.72
N SER A 137 -7.84 -13.55 -1.68
CA SER A 137 -8.30 -12.29 -2.29
C SER A 137 -8.58 -12.43 -3.79
N ALA A 138 -7.73 -13.11 -4.55
CA ALA A 138 -7.95 -13.34 -5.99
C ALA A 138 -9.18 -14.21 -6.24
N ASP A 139 -9.37 -15.25 -5.42
CA ASP A 139 -10.53 -16.13 -5.55
C ASP A 139 -11.85 -15.42 -5.22
N PHE A 140 -11.82 -14.54 -4.19
CA PHE A 140 -12.98 -13.73 -3.85
C PHE A 140 -13.36 -12.74 -4.94
N ILE A 141 -12.39 -12.12 -5.61
CA ILE A 141 -12.63 -11.24 -6.75
C ILE A 141 -13.32 -12.01 -7.88
N ASN A 142 -12.77 -13.17 -8.25
CA ASN A 142 -13.36 -14.00 -9.29
C ASN A 142 -14.78 -14.48 -8.94
N ALA A 143 -14.98 -14.97 -7.71
CA ALA A 143 -16.22 -15.60 -7.28
C ALA A 143 -17.34 -14.59 -6.97
N TYR A 144 -17.03 -13.49 -6.27
CA TYR A 144 -18.06 -12.58 -5.76
C TYR A 144 -18.32 -11.37 -6.67
N ILE A 145 -17.35 -11.01 -7.53
CA ILE A 145 -17.41 -9.75 -8.27
C ILE A 145 -17.41 -9.96 -9.77
N LEU A 146 -16.40 -10.66 -10.30
CA LEU A 146 -16.23 -10.76 -11.75
C LEU A 146 -17.08 -11.86 -12.38
N GLY A 147 -17.35 -12.96 -11.66
CA GLY A 147 -17.90 -14.17 -12.24
C GLY A 147 -16.97 -14.76 -13.31
N SER A 148 -15.66 -14.55 -13.20
CA SER A 148 -14.66 -14.94 -14.20
C SER A 148 -14.07 -16.31 -13.88
N VAL A 149 -13.72 -17.05 -14.93
CA VAL A 149 -12.93 -18.30 -14.89
C VAL A 149 -11.52 -18.08 -15.46
N GLY A 150 -11.08 -16.82 -15.51
CA GLY A 150 -9.77 -16.44 -15.97
C GLY A 150 -8.65 -16.91 -15.03
N ARG A 151 -7.42 -16.61 -15.41
CA ARG A 151 -6.23 -16.94 -14.64
C ARG A 151 -6.21 -16.20 -13.31
N SER A 152 -5.94 -16.92 -12.22
CA SER A 152 -5.72 -16.31 -10.91
C SER A 152 -4.34 -16.67 -10.36
N GLY A 153 -3.79 -15.84 -9.50
CA GLY A 153 -2.48 -16.06 -8.87
C GLY A 153 -2.08 -14.96 -7.93
N HIS A 154 -0.94 -15.21 -7.29
CA HIS A 154 -0.38 -14.27 -6.33
C HIS A 154 1.13 -14.49 -6.18
N ASN A 155 1.89 -13.40 -6.13
CA ASN A 155 3.31 -13.42 -5.80
C ASN A 155 3.55 -12.65 -4.50
N VAL A 156 4.25 -13.24 -3.55
CA VAL A 156 4.51 -12.66 -2.23
C VAL A 156 5.93 -12.09 -2.17
N GLY A 157 6.03 -10.81 -1.87
CA GLY A 157 7.28 -10.09 -1.63
C GLY A 157 7.25 -9.31 -0.31
N ALA A 158 6.58 -9.84 0.71
CA ALA A 158 6.31 -9.15 1.97
C ALA A 158 5.69 -7.75 1.70
N CYS A 159 6.30 -6.65 2.19
CA CYS A 159 5.80 -5.30 1.96
C CYS A 159 5.91 -4.82 0.49
N ALA A 160 6.59 -5.55 -0.39
CA ALA A 160 6.69 -5.26 -1.83
C ALA A 160 5.67 -6.06 -2.67
N THR A 161 4.79 -6.82 -2.04
CA THR A 161 3.84 -7.74 -2.67
C THR A 161 3.00 -7.07 -3.77
N PHE A 162 2.47 -5.86 -3.54
CA PHE A 162 1.68 -5.17 -4.56
C PHE A 162 2.47 -4.95 -5.86
N LEU A 163 3.72 -4.47 -5.76
CA LEU A 163 4.57 -4.24 -6.94
C LEU A 163 5.00 -5.54 -7.62
N TYR A 164 5.16 -6.64 -6.89
CA TYR A 164 5.40 -7.96 -7.48
C TYR A 164 4.20 -8.42 -8.30
N ASN A 165 2.99 -8.24 -7.80
CA ASN A 165 1.76 -8.54 -8.54
C ASN A 165 1.55 -7.56 -9.72
N LEU A 166 1.96 -6.29 -9.55
CA LEU A 166 1.94 -5.30 -10.63
C LEU A 166 2.88 -5.69 -11.78
N GLN A 167 4.07 -6.20 -11.45
CA GLN A 167 5.00 -6.72 -12.45
C GLN A 167 4.41 -7.92 -13.20
N MET A 168 3.83 -8.88 -12.48
CA MET A 168 3.15 -10.02 -13.10
C MET A 168 2.01 -9.58 -14.03
N GLY A 169 1.23 -8.59 -13.62
CA GLY A 169 0.14 -8.04 -14.42
C GLY A 169 0.62 -7.38 -15.69
N LYS A 170 1.67 -6.55 -15.58
CA LYS A 170 2.33 -5.92 -16.73
C LYS A 170 2.86 -6.97 -17.72
N GLU A 171 3.63 -7.95 -17.22
CA GLU A 171 4.20 -9.02 -18.04
C GLU A 171 3.13 -9.88 -18.73
N ALA A 172 1.99 -10.11 -18.06
CA ALA A 172 0.87 -10.84 -18.64
C ALA A 172 0.24 -10.11 -19.84
N ILE A 173 0.12 -8.78 -19.77
CA ILE A 173 -0.37 -7.95 -20.88
C ILE A 173 0.67 -7.90 -22.00
N GLU A 174 1.93 -7.61 -21.70
CA GLU A 174 3.00 -7.50 -22.69
C GLU A 174 3.27 -8.81 -23.46
N SER A 175 3.11 -9.94 -22.80
CA SER A 175 3.22 -11.27 -23.45
C SER A 175 1.97 -11.67 -24.21
N GLY A 176 0.87 -10.91 -24.14
CA GLY A 176 -0.41 -11.26 -24.73
C GLY A 176 -1.13 -12.42 -24.02
N SER A 177 -0.67 -12.84 -22.84
CA SER A 177 -1.31 -13.92 -22.07
C SER A 177 -2.59 -13.48 -21.36
N ALA A 178 -2.79 -12.16 -21.21
CA ALA A 178 -4.03 -11.54 -20.76
C ALA A 178 -4.19 -10.17 -21.44
N ARG A 179 -5.43 -9.72 -21.62
CA ARG A 179 -5.75 -8.37 -22.11
C ARG A 179 -6.28 -7.46 -21.02
N VAL A 180 -6.79 -8.05 -19.95
CA VAL A 180 -7.21 -7.33 -18.72
C VAL A 180 -6.64 -8.06 -17.52
N VAL A 181 -6.00 -7.32 -16.62
CA VAL A 181 -5.44 -7.85 -15.38
C VAL A 181 -5.87 -7.01 -14.19
N ILE A 182 -6.52 -7.64 -13.24
CA ILE A 182 -6.75 -7.04 -11.93
C ILE A 182 -5.52 -7.30 -11.06
N VAL A 183 -4.93 -6.23 -10.53
CA VAL A 183 -3.81 -6.29 -9.60
C VAL A 183 -4.25 -5.67 -8.28
N GLY A 184 -3.93 -6.33 -7.18
CA GLY A 184 -4.25 -5.73 -5.89
C GLY A 184 -3.81 -6.54 -4.69
N GLY A 185 -4.31 -6.13 -3.57
CA GLY A 185 -4.12 -6.80 -2.29
C GLY A 185 -4.98 -6.16 -1.21
N ALA A 186 -5.25 -6.94 -0.19
CA ALA A 186 -5.92 -6.47 1.01
C ALA A 186 -5.26 -7.12 2.23
N GLU A 187 -5.08 -6.33 3.27
CA GLU A 187 -4.52 -6.80 4.53
C GLU A 187 -5.15 -6.08 5.71
N ALA A 188 -5.47 -6.84 6.76
CA ALA A 188 -5.95 -6.33 8.03
C ALA A 188 -5.07 -6.89 9.16
N PRO A 189 -3.81 -6.39 9.30
CA PRO A 189 -2.79 -6.99 10.14
C PRO A 189 -2.89 -6.58 11.61
N ILE A 190 -3.93 -5.83 12.00
CA ILE A 190 -4.11 -5.36 13.37
C ILE A 190 -4.75 -6.48 14.18
N THR A 191 -3.93 -7.49 14.52
CA THR A 191 -4.27 -8.61 15.41
C THR A 191 -3.21 -8.72 16.52
N PRO A 192 -3.54 -9.25 17.69
CA PRO A 192 -2.59 -9.37 18.81
C PRO A 192 -1.28 -10.02 18.38
N GLU A 193 -1.34 -11.14 17.68
CA GLU A 193 -0.19 -11.93 17.29
C GLU A 193 0.77 -11.16 16.37
N ILE A 194 0.22 -10.35 15.47
CA ILE A 194 1.03 -9.54 14.54
C ILE A 194 1.61 -8.32 15.25
N VAL A 195 0.82 -7.66 16.08
CA VAL A 195 1.31 -6.53 16.89
C VAL A 195 2.46 -6.99 17.77
N ASP A 196 2.31 -8.11 18.48
CA ASP A 196 3.36 -8.67 19.34
C ASP A 196 4.59 -9.10 18.54
N GLY A 197 4.39 -9.72 17.37
CA GLY A 197 5.50 -10.13 16.50
C GLY A 197 6.34 -8.93 16.04
N PHE A 198 5.71 -7.85 15.57
CA PHE A 198 6.41 -6.63 15.17
C PHE A 198 6.99 -5.85 16.36
N PHE A 199 6.30 -5.90 17.51
CA PHE A 199 6.84 -5.32 18.75
C PHE A 199 8.11 -6.04 19.20
N ALA A 200 8.13 -7.38 19.19
CA ALA A 200 9.31 -8.18 19.53
C ALA A 200 10.53 -7.87 18.65
N MET A 201 10.31 -7.46 17.40
CA MET A 201 11.38 -7.00 16.50
C MET A 201 11.81 -5.54 16.76
N SER A 202 11.23 -4.85 17.73
CA SER A 202 11.41 -3.42 17.97
C SER A 202 11.10 -2.55 16.75
N ALA A 203 10.20 -3.04 15.87
CA ALA A 203 9.85 -2.37 14.63
C ALA A 203 8.70 -1.36 14.79
N LEU A 204 7.84 -1.56 15.80
CA LEU A 204 6.70 -0.67 16.03
C LEU A 204 7.08 0.59 16.79
N SER A 205 6.34 1.64 16.53
CA SER A 205 6.33 2.88 17.31
C SER A 205 5.59 2.61 18.62
N ASP A 206 6.34 2.23 19.68
CA ASP A 206 5.74 1.97 20.97
C ASP A 206 5.54 3.26 21.79
N ASP A 207 4.54 3.22 22.66
CA ASP A 207 4.08 4.37 23.42
C ASP A 207 5.17 4.98 24.30
N LYS A 208 6.03 4.15 24.91
CA LYS A 208 7.12 4.61 25.76
C LYS A 208 8.15 5.42 24.97
N ARG A 209 8.64 4.86 23.86
CA ARG A 209 9.61 5.54 22.99
C ARG A 209 9.00 6.79 22.32
N MET A 210 7.69 6.76 22.02
CA MET A 210 6.99 7.95 21.54
C MET A 210 6.98 9.07 22.56
N ILE A 211 6.64 8.77 23.83
CA ILE A 211 6.65 9.75 24.91
C ILE A 211 8.08 10.31 25.14
N GLU A 212 9.10 9.45 25.09
CA GLU A 212 10.50 9.85 25.20
C GLU A 212 10.90 10.81 24.06
N LEU A 213 10.49 10.52 22.82
CA LEU A 213 10.74 11.38 21.66
C LEU A 213 9.98 12.71 21.76
N GLN A 214 8.71 12.68 22.18
CA GLN A 214 7.91 13.88 22.41
C GLN A 214 8.54 14.80 23.49
N ALA A 215 9.03 14.21 24.58
CA ALA A 215 9.72 14.95 25.62
C ALA A 215 11.01 15.62 25.12
N GLN A 216 11.79 14.93 24.26
CA GLN A 216 12.98 15.50 23.60
C GLN A 216 12.62 16.67 22.68
N ASN A 217 11.46 16.64 22.05
CA ASN A 217 10.95 17.71 21.19
C ASN A 217 10.21 18.82 21.94
N ASN A 218 10.17 18.79 23.29
CA ASN A 218 9.40 19.70 24.14
C ASN A 218 7.89 19.70 23.86
N GLU A 219 7.33 18.57 23.39
CA GLU A 219 5.90 18.38 23.21
C GLU A 219 5.20 18.05 24.54
N ASP A 220 3.89 18.32 24.64
CA ASP A 220 3.11 18.00 25.83
C ASP A 220 2.90 16.48 25.97
N ILE A 221 3.51 15.87 26.97
CA ILE A 221 3.40 14.45 27.29
C ILE A 221 2.34 14.14 28.35
N SER A 222 1.63 15.14 28.87
CA SER A 222 0.66 14.96 29.96
C SER A 222 -0.55 14.09 29.58
N LYS A 223 -0.85 14.03 28.29
CA LYS A 223 -1.96 13.23 27.70
C LYS A 223 -1.52 11.89 27.12
N GLY A 224 -0.25 11.53 27.30
CA GLY A 224 0.33 10.33 26.71
C GLY A 224 0.86 10.54 25.28
N PRO A 225 1.06 9.46 24.50
CA PRO A 225 1.61 9.55 23.15
C PRO A 225 0.59 10.17 22.17
N ILE A 226 1.09 10.93 21.22
CA ILE A 226 0.30 11.49 20.12
C ILE A 226 0.29 10.46 18.97
N GLN A 227 -0.75 9.64 18.92
CA GLN A 227 -0.82 8.48 18.01
C GLN A 227 -0.78 8.90 16.53
N GLU A 228 -1.40 10.01 16.15
CA GLU A 228 -1.43 10.55 14.79
C GLU A 228 -0.03 10.90 14.27
N ARG A 229 0.94 11.03 15.17
CA ARG A 229 2.35 11.33 14.87
C ARG A 229 3.28 10.13 15.06
N ALA A 230 2.74 8.93 15.24
CA ALA A 230 3.52 7.74 15.53
C ALA A 230 4.37 7.27 14.34
N CYS A 231 3.93 7.45 13.10
CA CYS A 231 4.69 7.16 11.89
C CYS A 231 5.32 8.45 11.33
N ARG A 232 6.64 8.62 11.50
CA ARG A 232 7.41 9.83 11.09
C ARG A 232 8.48 9.48 10.05
N PRO A 233 8.09 9.27 8.76
CA PRO A 233 9.08 9.04 7.70
C PRO A 233 10.12 10.15 7.64
N PHE A 234 11.39 9.78 7.50
CA PHE A 234 12.56 10.68 7.40
C PHE A 234 12.82 11.63 8.59
N GLY A 235 11.95 11.67 9.56
CA GLY A 235 12.17 12.46 10.79
C GLY A 235 12.81 11.64 11.90
N ASN A 236 13.02 12.29 13.05
CA ASN A 236 13.28 11.56 14.27
C ASN A 236 12.09 10.68 14.59
N ASN A 237 12.31 9.38 14.60
CA ASN A 237 11.27 8.37 14.66
C ASN A 237 11.69 7.19 15.54
N VAL A 238 10.71 6.43 15.99
CA VAL A 238 10.91 5.32 16.92
C VAL A 238 10.40 3.99 16.39
N GLY A 239 9.69 3.98 15.26
CA GLY A 239 9.18 2.77 14.66
C GLY A 239 8.11 3.05 13.60
N MET A 240 7.57 1.99 13.03
CA MET A 240 6.43 2.03 12.10
C MET A 240 5.11 1.85 12.85
N VAL A 241 4.03 2.13 12.14
CA VAL A 241 2.65 1.89 12.59
C VAL A 241 2.02 0.89 11.63
N LEU A 242 1.32 -0.13 12.12
CA LEU A 242 0.54 -1.05 11.28
C LEU A 242 -0.69 -0.34 10.72
N GLY A 243 -1.12 -0.72 9.52
CA GLY A 243 -2.31 -0.17 8.87
C GLY A 243 -3.14 -1.25 8.19
N GLU A 244 -4.42 -0.98 8.03
CA GLU A 244 -5.36 -1.80 7.24
C GLU A 244 -5.59 -1.11 5.90
N SER A 245 -5.57 -1.86 4.80
CA SER A 245 -5.88 -1.33 3.47
C SER A 245 -6.31 -2.43 2.50
N ALA A 246 -7.03 -2.02 1.47
CA ALA A 246 -7.31 -2.82 0.29
C ALA A 246 -7.22 -1.93 -0.93
N GLN A 247 -6.33 -2.25 -1.87
CA GLN A 247 -6.11 -1.48 -3.08
C GLN A 247 -6.15 -2.38 -4.31
N PHE A 248 -6.90 -1.94 -5.31
CA PHE A 248 -7.07 -2.68 -6.57
C PHE A 248 -6.96 -1.72 -7.75
N ILE A 249 -6.27 -2.18 -8.79
CA ILE A 249 -6.21 -1.51 -10.08
C ILE A 249 -6.55 -2.48 -11.19
N ILE A 250 -7.03 -1.95 -12.30
CA ILE A 250 -7.35 -2.69 -13.50
C ILE A 250 -6.36 -2.24 -14.57
N LEU A 251 -5.46 -3.14 -14.95
CA LEU A 251 -4.60 -2.96 -16.11
C LEU A 251 -5.34 -3.46 -17.35
N MET A 252 -5.23 -2.75 -18.43
CA MET A 252 -5.86 -3.10 -19.70
C MET A 252 -4.88 -2.88 -20.84
N GLU A 253 -4.89 -3.76 -21.81
CA GLU A 253 -4.13 -3.58 -23.05
C GLU A 253 -4.58 -2.29 -23.74
N ASP A 254 -3.65 -1.53 -24.28
CA ASP A 254 -3.84 -0.19 -24.80
C ASP A 254 -4.96 -0.11 -25.86
N ASN A 255 -4.91 -0.99 -26.88
CA ASN A 255 -5.93 -1.01 -27.92
C ASN A 255 -7.32 -1.34 -27.36
N LEU A 256 -7.41 -2.27 -26.40
CA LEU A 256 -8.67 -2.62 -25.75
C LEU A 256 -9.21 -1.45 -24.92
N ALA A 257 -8.35 -0.74 -24.20
CA ALA A 257 -8.75 0.43 -23.41
C ALA A 257 -9.35 1.53 -24.29
N LEU A 258 -8.73 1.79 -25.44
CA LEU A 258 -9.24 2.74 -26.44
C LEU A 258 -10.54 2.27 -27.09
N GLU A 259 -10.61 1.02 -27.52
CA GLU A 259 -11.79 0.40 -28.13
C GLU A 259 -13.01 0.48 -27.21
N LEU A 260 -12.82 0.19 -25.95
CA LEU A 260 -13.87 0.19 -24.95
C LEU A 260 -14.22 1.59 -24.42
N GLY A 261 -13.34 2.58 -24.63
CA GLY A 261 -13.50 3.92 -24.09
C GLY A 261 -13.32 3.95 -22.56
N ALA A 262 -12.34 3.19 -22.05
CA ALA A 262 -12.04 3.15 -20.62
C ALA A 262 -11.50 4.49 -20.10
N ASN A 263 -11.75 4.78 -18.82
CA ASN A 263 -11.06 5.87 -18.15
C ASN A 263 -9.57 5.53 -17.97
N ILE A 264 -8.69 6.33 -18.55
CA ILE A 264 -7.24 6.14 -18.43
C ILE A 264 -6.72 7.05 -17.32
N TYR A 265 -6.33 6.44 -16.20
CA TYR A 265 -5.79 7.12 -15.02
C TYR A 265 -4.26 7.21 -15.03
N GLY A 266 -3.60 6.47 -15.90
CA GLY A 266 -2.15 6.41 -16.02
C GLY A 266 -1.69 5.16 -16.76
N SER A 267 -0.39 4.99 -16.92
CA SER A 267 0.21 3.76 -17.45
C SER A 267 1.38 3.31 -16.59
N VAL A 268 1.74 2.03 -16.71
CA VAL A 268 2.79 1.37 -15.93
C VAL A 268 3.88 0.86 -16.88
N PRO A 269 4.77 1.74 -17.38
CA PRO A 269 5.78 1.32 -18.37
C PRO A 269 6.91 0.50 -17.76
N SER A 270 7.22 0.68 -16.47
CA SER A 270 8.32 -0.06 -15.84
C SER A 270 7.98 -0.50 -14.42
N VAL A 271 8.26 -1.75 -14.11
CA VAL A 271 8.31 -2.31 -12.77
C VAL A 271 9.56 -3.16 -12.67
N ALA A 272 10.34 -2.98 -11.62
CA ALA A 272 11.56 -3.73 -11.37
C ALA A 272 11.52 -4.35 -9.97
N SER A 273 11.83 -5.63 -9.86
CA SER A 273 11.99 -6.33 -8.59
C SER A 273 13.36 -7.00 -8.51
N HIS A 274 14.06 -6.84 -7.37
CA HIS A 274 15.36 -7.43 -7.12
C HIS A 274 15.54 -7.82 -5.64
N SER A 275 16.23 -8.91 -5.41
CA SER A 275 16.69 -9.31 -4.09
C SER A 275 17.93 -8.51 -3.67
N ASP A 276 18.13 -8.32 -2.37
CA ASP A 276 19.37 -7.74 -1.82
C ASP A 276 20.57 -8.73 -1.86
N GLY A 277 20.33 -9.99 -2.16
CA GLY A 277 21.36 -11.02 -2.26
C GLY A 277 21.94 -11.49 -0.91
N TYR A 278 21.89 -10.67 0.11
CA TYR A 278 22.29 -11.03 1.47
C TYR A 278 21.06 -11.39 2.28
N LYS A 279 21.04 -12.62 2.79
CA LYS A 279 19.86 -13.17 3.44
C LYS A 279 19.93 -13.04 4.96
N SER A 280 19.11 -12.17 5.51
CA SER A 280 18.64 -12.25 6.90
C SER A 280 17.12 -12.12 6.92
N SER A 281 16.46 -12.66 7.94
CA SER A 281 15.00 -12.58 8.07
C SER A 281 14.51 -11.12 8.12
N ILE A 282 15.28 -10.24 8.75
CA ILE A 282 15.10 -8.78 8.70
C ILE A 282 16.24 -8.27 7.82
N SER A 283 15.91 -7.85 6.59
CA SER A 283 16.90 -7.41 5.63
C SER A 283 17.58 -6.12 6.08
N GLY A 284 18.91 -6.12 6.05
CA GLY A 284 19.70 -4.89 6.10
C GLY A 284 19.69 -4.15 4.76
N PRO A 285 20.40 -3.01 4.68
CA PRO A 285 20.57 -2.31 3.40
C PRO A 285 21.37 -3.19 2.44
N GLY A 286 20.80 -3.42 1.26
CA GLY A 286 21.42 -4.18 0.17
C GLY A 286 21.33 -3.43 -1.15
N VAL A 287 21.95 -3.98 -2.20
CA VAL A 287 22.02 -3.33 -3.51
C VAL A 287 20.74 -3.45 -4.33
N GLY A 288 19.85 -4.36 -3.99
CA GLY A 288 18.63 -4.64 -4.75
C GLY A 288 17.77 -3.42 -4.98
N ASN A 289 17.59 -2.59 -3.95
CA ASN A 289 16.73 -1.40 -4.07
C ASN A 289 17.39 -0.27 -4.90
N TYR A 290 18.72 -0.13 -4.87
CA TYR A 290 19.41 0.79 -5.81
C TYR A 290 19.13 0.38 -7.25
N ILE A 291 19.19 -0.93 -7.55
CA ILE A 291 18.95 -1.44 -8.90
C ILE A 291 17.51 -1.20 -9.33
N THR A 292 16.51 -1.46 -8.43
CA THR A 292 15.10 -1.29 -8.80
C THR A 292 14.75 0.16 -9.10
N VAL A 293 15.18 1.09 -8.23
CA VAL A 293 14.97 2.52 -8.44
C VAL A 293 15.70 3.01 -9.70
N ALA A 294 16.98 2.69 -9.85
CA ALA A 294 17.77 3.13 -10.99
C ALA A 294 17.23 2.61 -12.32
N ARG A 295 16.70 1.38 -12.39
CA ARG A 295 16.05 0.85 -13.60
C ARG A 295 14.82 1.64 -13.99
N CYS A 296 13.92 1.89 -13.02
CA CYS A 296 12.72 2.69 -13.28
C CYS A 296 13.08 4.12 -13.72
N VAL A 297 14.14 4.72 -13.15
CA VAL A 297 14.61 6.05 -13.54
C VAL A 297 15.22 6.03 -14.94
N ALA A 298 16.00 5.00 -15.28
CA ALA A 298 16.56 4.83 -16.63
C ALA A 298 15.45 4.69 -17.70
N ASP A 299 14.40 3.94 -17.40
CA ASP A 299 13.27 3.79 -18.31
C ASP A 299 12.46 5.10 -18.41
N ALA A 300 12.29 5.82 -17.29
CA ALA A 300 11.69 7.15 -17.31
C ALA A 300 12.49 8.14 -18.17
N GLU A 301 13.84 8.12 -18.12
CA GLU A 301 14.67 8.99 -18.94
C GLU A 301 14.47 8.72 -20.44
N LYS A 302 14.33 7.45 -20.84
CA LYS A 302 14.05 7.08 -22.24
C LYS A 302 12.69 7.59 -22.72
N ILE A 303 11.67 7.56 -21.84
CA ILE A 303 10.30 7.92 -22.19
C ILE A 303 10.07 9.44 -22.13
N LEU A 304 10.57 10.08 -21.08
CA LEU A 304 10.30 11.49 -20.78
C LEU A 304 11.39 12.43 -21.32
N GLY A 305 12.60 11.90 -21.53
CA GLY A 305 13.81 12.69 -21.74
C GLY A 305 14.32 13.32 -20.44
N THR A 306 15.60 13.69 -20.44
CA THR A 306 16.32 14.18 -19.26
C THR A 306 15.66 15.38 -18.58
N LYS A 307 15.09 16.32 -19.38
CA LYS A 307 14.48 17.54 -18.83
C LYS A 307 13.23 17.25 -18.01
N GLN A 308 12.31 16.43 -18.51
CA GLN A 308 11.09 16.08 -17.81
C GLN A 308 11.40 15.17 -16.62
N LEU A 309 12.28 14.18 -16.76
CA LEU A 309 12.75 13.35 -15.66
C LEU A 309 13.17 14.21 -14.47
N ARG A 310 14.01 15.23 -14.70
CA ARG A 310 14.61 16.05 -13.63
C ARG A 310 13.65 17.01 -12.98
N ASN A 311 12.62 17.47 -13.67
CA ASN A 311 11.78 18.57 -13.21
C ASN A 311 10.31 18.21 -13.04
N GLN A 312 9.84 17.08 -13.57
CA GLN A 312 8.42 16.73 -13.63
C GLN A 312 8.15 15.33 -13.06
N THR A 313 8.97 14.89 -12.13
CA THR A 313 8.77 13.60 -11.44
C THR A 313 8.81 13.73 -9.93
N PHE A 314 8.22 12.80 -9.22
CA PHE A 314 8.24 12.71 -7.76
C PHE A 314 8.26 11.26 -7.29
N VAL A 315 8.55 11.05 -5.99
CA VAL A 315 8.70 9.72 -5.40
C VAL A 315 7.71 9.53 -4.25
N HIS A 316 7.01 8.42 -4.27
CA HIS A 316 6.39 7.83 -3.10
C HIS A 316 7.38 6.86 -2.46
N ALA A 317 7.99 7.26 -1.36
CA ALA A 317 8.94 6.46 -0.64
C ALA A 317 8.29 5.27 0.09
N HIS A 318 9.06 4.23 0.34
CA HIS A 318 8.66 3.17 1.26
C HIS A 318 8.32 3.72 2.65
N GLY A 319 9.14 4.63 3.19
CA GLY A 319 8.79 5.55 4.27
C GLY A 319 8.15 4.92 5.51
N THR A 320 8.73 3.86 6.08
CA THR A 320 8.12 3.11 7.21
C THR A 320 8.11 3.86 8.55
N GLY A 321 8.86 4.94 8.70
CA GLY A 321 9.05 5.62 9.98
C GLY A 321 9.99 4.89 10.94
N THR A 322 10.79 3.94 10.46
CA THR A 322 11.84 3.28 11.25
C THR A 322 13.21 3.95 11.07
N PRO A 323 14.07 4.01 12.11
CA PRO A 323 15.42 4.59 11.99
C PRO A 323 16.24 3.95 10.85
N ALA A 324 16.21 2.63 10.72
CA ALA A 324 16.98 1.94 9.68
C ALA A 324 16.50 2.28 8.26
N ASN A 325 15.19 2.49 8.07
CA ASN A 325 14.67 2.83 6.74
C ASN A 325 14.99 4.27 6.33
N ARG A 326 14.91 5.23 7.27
CA ARG A 326 15.12 6.65 6.91
C ARG A 326 16.51 6.89 6.33
N THR A 327 17.55 6.29 6.94
CA THR A 327 18.94 6.40 6.45
C THR A 327 19.15 5.61 5.16
N THR A 328 18.70 4.36 5.12
CA THR A 328 18.92 3.49 3.94
C THR A 328 18.19 4.02 2.70
N GLU A 329 16.91 4.36 2.84
CA GLU A 329 16.11 4.79 1.70
C GLU A 329 16.52 6.17 1.20
N SER A 330 16.78 7.13 2.09
CA SER A 330 17.28 8.44 1.67
C SER A 330 18.60 8.33 0.92
N HIS A 331 19.53 7.49 1.40
CA HIS A 331 20.79 7.27 0.69
C HIS A 331 20.57 6.69 -0.72
N ILE A 332 19.68 5.70 -0.86
CA ILE A 332 19.34 5.11 -2.17
C ILE A 332 18.79 6.17 -3.13
N LEU A 333 17.77 6.91 -2.69
CA LEU A 333 17.12 7.92 -3.51
C LEU A 333 18.08 9.05 -3.87
N ASN A 334 18.90 9.50 -2.91
CA ASN A 334 19.88 10.57 -3.10
C ASN A 334 20.96 10.18 -4.12
N GLU A 335 21.53 8.97 -4.02
CA GLU A 335 22.56 8.51 -4.96
C GLU A 335 22.00 8.30 -6.37
N VAL A 336 20.77 7.80 -6.50
CA VAL A 336 20.11 7.72 -7.82
C VAL A 336 19.83 9.11 -8.36
N ALA A 337 19.27 10.03 -7.58
CA ALA A 337 19.03 11.41 -7.99
C ALA A 337 20.32 12.08 -8.48
N LYS A 338 21.40 11.98 -7.70
CA LYS A 338 22.72 12.47 -8.06
C LYS A 338 23.22 11.90 -9.40
N THR A 339 23.08 10.59 -9.61
CA THR A 339 23.53 9.89 -10.82
C THR A 339 22.84 10.41 -12.09
N TYR A 340 21.52 10.68 -11.99
CA TYR A 340 20.73 11.19 -13.12
C TYR A 340 20.65 12.73 -13.17
N GLY A 341 21.32 13.43 -12.24
CA GLY A 341 21.33 14.89 -12.17
C GLY A 341 19.97 15.48 -11.82
N ILE A 342 19.19 14.77 -11.02
CA ILE A 342 17.94 15.26 -10.43
C ILE A 342 18.31 16.05 -9.18
N ASN A 343 18.00 17.32 -9.14
CA ASN A 343 18.22 18.16 -7.99
C ASN A 343 16.88 18.46 -7.30
N SER A 344 16.82 18.37 -5.98
CA SER A 344 15.61 18.65 -5.21
C SER A 344 14.41 17.77 -5.62
N TRP A 345 14.63 16.45 -5.75
CA TRP A 345 13.61 15.48 -6.14
C TRP A 345 12.50 15.41 -5.10
N PRO A 346 11.22 15.72 -5.41
CA PRO A 346 10.14 15.67 -4.44
C PRO A 346 9.92 14.24 -3.94
N VAL A 347 9.95 14.05 -2.62
CA VAL A 347 9.74 12.76 -1.94
C VAL A 347 8.65 12.89 -0.90
N THR A 348 7.66 12.02 -0.95
CA THR A 348 6.60 11.91 0.06
C THR A 348 6.50 10.50 0.65
N GLY A 349 5.78 10.35 1.77
CA GLY A 349 5.62 9.08 2.49
C GLY A 349 4.21 8.90 3.05
N ILE A 350 3.33 8.26 2.27
CA ILE A 350 1.90 8.11 2.59
C ILE A 350 1.63 7.31 3.88
N LYS A 351 2.57 6.50 4.35
CA LYS A 351 2.43 5.75 5.61
C LYS A 351 2.30 6.66 6.84
N SER A 352 2.67 7.92 6.73
CA SER A 352 2.38 8.94 7.75
C SER A 352 0.89 9.10 8.04
N PHE A 353 0.03 8.84 7.04
CA PHE A 353 -1.43 8.95 7.15
C PHE A 353 -2.14 7.62 7.38
N LEU A 354 -1.65 6.56 6.76
CA LEU A 354 -2.34 5.27 6.67
C LEU A 354 -1.72 4.18 7.56
N GLY A 355 -0.50 4.40 8.06
CA GLY A 355 0.31 3.32 8.60
C GLY A 355 0.83 2.39 7.50
N HIS A 356 1.43 1.28 7.89
CA HIS A 356 1.98 0.28 6.97
C HIS A 356 0.99 -0.87 6.76
N SER A 357 0.35 -0.89 5.62
CA SER A 357 -0.68 -1.86 5.24
C SER A 357 -0.14 -3.19 4.68
N MET A 358 1.16 -3.44 4.74
CA MET A 358 1.85 -4.66 4.28
C MET A 358 1.68 -4.88 2.76
N ALA A 359 0.93 -5.92 2.34
CA ALA A 359 0.76 -6.26 0.92
C ALA A 359 0.26 -5.10 0.06
N PRO A 360 -0.81 -4.38 0.39
CA PRO A 360 -1.32 -3.28 -0.42
C PRO A 360 -0.55 -1.96 -0.32
N ALA A 361 0.53 -1.89 0.48
CA ALA A 361 1.22 -0.61 0.78
C ALA A 361 1.65 0.20 -0.45
N SER A 362 2.08 -0.44 -1.54
CA SER A 362 2.38 0.28 -2.77
C SER A 362 1.15 0.54 -3.64
N GLY A 363 0.05 -0.13 -3.38
CA GLY A 363 -1.27 0.26 -3.88
C GLY A 363 -1.71 1.59 -3.29
N ASP A 364 -1.48 1.79 -1.97
CA ASP A 364 -1.73 3.08 -1.30
C ASP A 364 -0.91 4.21 -1.95
N GLN A 365 0.37 3.95 -2.26
CA GLN A 365 1.23 4.90 -2.98
C GLN A 365 0.67 5.21 -4.38
N LEU A 366 0.28 4.17 -5.14
CA LEU A 366 -0.24 4.33 -6.50
C LEU A 366 -1.52 5.15 -6.53
N VAL A 367 -2.49 4.81 -5.70
CA VAL A 367 -3.77 5.55 -5.63
C VAL A 367 -3.54 7.00 -5.20
N THR A 368 -2.59 7.25 -4.29
CA THR A 368 -2.20 8.62 -3.90
C THR A 368 -1.54 9.36 -5.07
N ALA A 369 -0.69 8.71 -5.88
CA ALA A 369 -0.11 9.30 -7.07
C ALA A 369 -1.20 9.68 -8.10
N LEU A 370 -2.18 8.80 -8.33
CA LEU A 370 -3.35 9.12 -9.17
C LEU A 370 -4.14 10.32 -8.61
N GLY A 371 -4.27 10.37 -7.27
CA GLY A 371 -4.87 11.51 -6.57
C GLY A 371 -4.11 12.81 -6.79
N THR A 372 -2.79 12.77 -6.88
CA THR A 372 -1.95 13.94 -7.17
C THR A 372 -2.32 14.54 -8.53
N TRP A 373 -2.43 13.75 -9.57
CA TRP A 373 -2.84 14.25 -10.91
C TRP A 373 -4.30 14.72 -10.95
N ASN A 374 -5.16 14.16 -10.12
CA ASN A 374 -6.56 14.62 -10.04
C ASN A 374 -6.70 15.93 -9.28
N LYS A 375 -5.94 16.14 -8.21
CA LYS A 375 -6.10 17.27 -7.27
C LYS A 375 -5.04 18.36 -7.43
N GLY A 376 -3.89 18.09 -8.03
CA GLY A 376 -2.73 18.99 -8.07
C GLY A 376 -1.98 19.07 -6.74
N ILE A 377 -2.03 18.02 -5.91
CA ILE A 377 -1.45 18.02 -4.57
C ILE A 377 -0.61 16.76 -4.37
N ILE A 378 0.68 16.91 -4.06
CA ILE A 378 1.47 15.84 -3.45
C ILE A 378 1.35 16.02 -1.93
N PRO A 379 0.78 15.05 -1.19
CA PRO A 379 0.63 15.18 0.26
C PRO A 379 1.99 15.20 0.95
N GLY A 380 2.18 16.14 1.87
CA GLY A 380 3.38 16.23 2.70
C GLY A 380 3.36 15.23 3.86
N ILE A 381 4.50 14.97 4.45
CA ILE A 381 4.66 14.06 5.61
C ILE A 381 4.36 14.85 6.89
N ARG A 382 3.10 15.15 7.14
CA ARG A 382 2.66 16.03 8.23
C ARG A 382 2.95 15.52 9.65
N SER A 383 3.25 14.24 9.80
CA SER A 383 3.66 13.66 11.09
C SER A 383 5.11 13.96 11.48
N THR A 384 5.91 14.48 10.54
CA THR A 384 7.33 14.80 10.70
C THR A 384 7.52 16.31 10.68
N ASP A 385 8.09 16.87 11.74
CA ASP A 385 8.33 18.32 11.83
C ASP A 385 9.68 18.72 11.22
N ASN A 386 10.69 17.88 11.41
CA ASN A 386 12.05 18.12 10.97
C ASN A 386 12.67 16.84 10.43
N ILE A 387 13.43 16.97 9.36
CA ILE A 387 14.24 15.88 8.81
C ILE A 387 15.33 15.51 9.82
N ALA A 388 15.57 14.23 10.04
CA ALA A 388 16.59 13.75 10.95
C ALA A 388 18.00 13.98 10.37
N GLU A 389 18.99 14.25 11.24
CA GLU A 389 20.36 14.59 10.84
C GLU A 389 21.09 13.51 10.02
N ASP A 390 20.66 12.25 10.15
CA ASP A 390 21.24 11.09 9.45
C ASP A 390 20.56 10.77 8.12
N VAL A 391 19.68 11.64 7.64
CA VAL A 391 19.01 11.54 6.34
C VAL A 391 19.86 12.17 5.24
N TYR A 392 19.99 11.49 4.12
CA TYR A 392 20.73 11.97 2.95
C TYR A 392 19.76 12.69 2.01
N ASP A 393 19.75 14.01 2.03
CA ASP A 393 18.79 14.82 1.28
C ASP A 393 19.39 15.88 0.34
N ASP A 394 20.72 15.85 0.09
CA ASP A 394 21.40 16.81 -0.79
C ASP A 394 20.72 17.02 -2.15
N ASN A 395 20.12 15.96 -2.73
CA ASN A 395 19.41 15.97 -4.01
C ASN A 395 17.91 15.72 -3.85
N LEU A 396 17.39 15.62 -2.65
CA LEU A 396 15.99 15.33 -2.35
C LEU A 396 15.29 16.55 -1.76
N ASN A 397 14.01 16.67 -2.05
CA ASN A 397 13.09 17.57 -1.38
C ASN A 397 12.04 16.73 -0.65
N ILE A 398 12.34 16.35 0.59
CA ILE A 398 11.42 15.60 1.44
C ILE A 398 10.31 16.55 1.86
N LEU A 399 9.09 16.28 1.40
CA LEU A 399 7.94 17.16 1.56
C LEU A 399 7.35 17.00 2.97
N LEU A 400 7.57 17.96 3.84
CA LEU A 400 6.92 18.02 5.16
C LEU A 400 5.54 18.68 5.08
N GLU A 401 5.32 19.53 4.08
CA GLU A 401 4.07 20.21 3.77
C GLU A 401 3.55 19.76 2.42
N ASP A 402 2.24 19.93 2.18
CA ASP A 402 1.63 19.62 0.90
C ASP A 402 2.25 20.48 -0.22
N LYS A 403 2.69 19.83 -1.28
CA LYS A 403 3.16 20.52 -2.48
C LYS A 403 2.01 20.67 -3.46
N ILE A 404 1.60 21.91 -3.68
CA ILE A 404 0.51 22.26 -4.61
C ILE A 404 1.13 22.69 -5.93
N GLU A 405 0.71 22.08 -7.03
CA GLU A 405 1.16 22.36 -8.39
C GLU A 405 -0.01 22.25 -9.37
N ASP A 406 0.21 22.69 -10.60
CA ASP A 406 -0.74 22.37 -11.68
C ASP A 406 -0.87 20.84 -11.82
N LYS A 407 -2.10 20.36 -12.09
CA LYS A 407 -2.39 18.92 -12.21
C LYS A 407 -1.53 18.22 -13.26
N ASN A 408 -1.10 18.95 -14.29
CA ASN A 408 -0.32 18.46 -15.40
C ASN A 408 1.18 18.72 -15.24
N HIS A 409 1.60 19.30 -14.10
CA HIS A 409 3.02 19.59 -13.86
C HIS A 409 3.86 18.33 -13.83
N PHE A 410 3.40 17.30 -13.09
CA PHE A 410 4.15 16.06 -12.96
C PHE A 410 3.77 15.04 -14.04
N SER A 411 4.75 14.63 -14.83
CA SER A 411 4.60 13.63 -15.89
C SER A 411 4.68 12.19 -15.37
N ALA A 412 5.35 11.97 -14.23
CA ALA A 412 5.51 10.63 -13.67
C ALA A 412 5.72 10.62 -12.14
N ALA A 413 5.35 9.50 -11.54
CA ALA A 413 5.65 9.15 -10.16
C ALA A 413 6.46 7.86 -10.09
N PHE A 414 7.38 7.79 -9.13
CA PHE A 414 8.07 6.55 -8.77
C PHE A 414 7.51 6.01 -7.46
N LEU A 415 7.23 4.72 -7.43
CA LEU A 415 6.83 4.01 -6.23
C LEU A 415 7.97 3.14 -5.76
N ASN A 416 8.30 3.17 -4.47
CA ASN A 416 9.37 2.36 -3.90
C ASN A 416 8.88 1.47 -2.77
N ALA A 417 9.28 0.20 -2.77
CA ALA A 417 8.92 -0.77 -1.75
C ALA A 417 10.11 -1.65 -1.35
N LYS A 418 10.19 -1.91 -0.05
CA LYS A 418 11.17 -2.80 0.55
C LYS A 418 10.45 -3.77 1.49
N GLY A 419 10.72 -5.06 1.34
CA GLY A 419 10.09 -6.11 2.14
C GLY A 419 11.09 -6.98 2.89
N PHE A 420 10.62 -7.64 3.93
CA PHE A 420 11.40 -8.64 4.66
C PHE A 420 11.97 -9.70 3.71
N GLY A 421 13.13 -10.25 4.06
CA GLY A 421 13.85 -11.20 3.23
C GLY A 421 14.71 -10.56 2.12
N GLY A 422 14.77 -9.22 2.06
CA GLY A 422 15.50 -8.48 1.01
C GLY A 422 14.72 -8.33 -0.29
N ASN A 423 13.40 -8.37 -0.22
CA ASN A 423 12.52 -8.13 -1.36
C ASN A 423 12.44 -6.62 -1.66
N ASN A 424 12.86 -6.21 -2.84
CA ASN A 424 12.78 -4.82 -3.27
C ASN A 424 12.02 -4.73 -4.58
N ALA A 425 11.17 -3.71 -4.72
CA ALA A 425 10.52 -3.39 -5.96
C ALA A 425 10.33 -1.88 -6.11
N SER A 426 10.39 -1.41 -7.34
CA SER A 426 10.07 -0.04 -7.71
C SER A 426 9.24 -0.04 -8.99
N ALA A 427 8.37 0.95 -9.14
CA ALA A 427 7.56 1.12 -10.34
C ALA A 427 7.61 2.57 -10.83
N LEU A 428 7.53 2.73 -12.15
CA LEU A 428 7.29 3.99 -12.84
C LEU A 428 5.82 4.04 -13.25
N ILE A 429 5.13 5.09 -12.84
CA ILE A 429 3.75 5.37 -13.21
C ILE A 429 3.74 6.69 -13.98
N LEU A 430 3.18 6.71 -15.18
CA LEU A 430 2.99 7.94 -15.94
C LEU A 430 1.64 8.58 -15.64
N SER A 431 1.60 9.90 -15.73
CA SER A 431 0.36 10.66 -15.58
C SER A 431 -0.68 10.28 -16.65
N PRO A 432 -1.97 10.56 -16.42
CA PRO A 432 -3.02 10.33 -17.43
C PRO A 432 -2.73 11.00 -18.77
N GLU A 433 -2.22 12.24 -18.72
CA GLU A 433 -1.89 13.00 -19.94
C GLU A 433 -0.70 12.39 -20.68
N LYS A 434 0.39 12.11 -19.94
CA LYS A 434 1.56 11.49 -20.56
C LYS A 434 1.26 10.10 -21.12
N SER A 435 0.39 9.36 -20.47
CA SER A 435 -0.07 8.05 -20.98
C SER A 435 -0.84 8.20 -22.29
N LYS A 436 -1.75 9.20 -22.37
CA LYS A 436 -2.51 9.47 -23.61
C LYS A 436 -1.66 9.99 -24.76
N GLU A 437 -0.56 10.69 -24.48
CA GLU A 437 0.39 11.11 -25.49
C GLU A 437 1.14 9.96 -26.15
N LEU A 438 1.27 8.82 -25.45
CA LEU A 438 2.00 7.63 -25.91
C LEU A 438 1.09 6.60 -26.59
N LEU A 439 -0.23 6.69 -26.41
CA LEU A 439 -1.24 5.88 -27.09
C LEU A 439 -1.56 6.42 -28.49
#